data_033654c56fcc8d8aff36b2a1d34ca152
#
_entry.id   033654c56fcc8d8aff36b2a1d34ca152
#
_cell.length_a   1.000
_cell.length_b   1.000
_cell.length_c   1.000
_cell.angle_alpha   90.00
_cell.angle_beta   90.00
_cell.angle_gamma   90.00
#
_symmetry.space_group_name_H-M   'P 1'
#
loop_
_entity.id
_entity.type
_entity.pdbx_description
1 polymer ?
#
loop_
_entity_poly.entity_id
_entity_poly.type
_entity_poly.pdbx_seq_one_letter_code
_entity_poly.pdbx_strand_id
1 'polypeptide(L)'
;MMARTQTTQSTHNFILLLLADFISSFGSGMSNVALTLFIYGNTKNLMSSALYAVVTLLPELLLAPFLGKMKFHGSFRFIFALGEFLCVIPMCILLFIDNILLIYLVFFLYSAIFFMLECLRAEYLKRITKDEDMQKRQSASRTVNILVTVVSPLVGAAILTSFGVKSIYILDIVSYILAALIILFLKGKEKPSPPEMTRTGGTDIIGSIRKNKELFTGCLILSFVGGAVSILTLEYIYKVLHADAMQYSMLMSAMAFGGLVGSIIGGMPFTQIHLRRVSFICTMMMGGLLLAVVLKPVFGMLLVILLFSGILSALVMLYYSVELFNRSVEGEIRGQYAIFQNISDASSLVSKPFGGMLNQLVGCVRAISSLGIVFLLFGMYSFMKNIEFNENGEH
;
A
#
# COMPACT_ATOMS: atom_id res chain seq x y z
N MET A 1 -27.97 -24.42 -20.20
CA MET A 1 -28.61 -23.13 -19.85
C MET A 1 -28.17 -22.63 -18.48
N MET A 2 -28.18 -23.45 -17.41
CA MET A 2 -27.75 -23.07 -16.04
C MET A 2 -26.29 -22.58 -15.91
N ALA A 3 -25.32 -23.16 -16.61
CA ALA A 3 -23.92 -22.74 -16.54
C ALA A 3 -23.69 -21.34 -17.14
N ARG A 4 -24.42 -20.98 -18.19
CA ARG A 4 -24.33 -19.65 -18.84
C ARG A 4 -24.91 -18.54 -17.95
N THR A 5 -26.02 -18.82 -17.26
CA THR A 5 -26.62 -17.88 -16.29
C THR A 5 -25.73 -17.64 -15.06
N GLN A 6 -25.05 -18.68 -14.56
CA GLN A 6 -24.11 -18.55 -13.44
C GLN A 6 -22.87 -17.72 -13.81
N THR A 7 -22.34 -17.89 -15.02
CA THR A 7 -21.16 -17.13 -15.48
C THR A 7 -21.52 -15.65 -15.67
N THR A 8 -22.69 -15.34 -16.24
CA THR A 8 -23.17 -13.96 -16.41
C THR A 8 -23.41 -13.28 -15.06
N GLN A 9 -23.97 -13.99 -14.09
CA GLN A 9 -24.20 -13.46 -12.75
C GLN A 9 -22.90 -13.20 -11.97
N SER A 10 -21.92 -14.11 -12.08
CA SER A 10 -20.58 -13.93 -11.49
C SER A 10 -19.86 -12.72 -12.05
N THR A 11 -19.96 -12.47 -13.36
CA THR A 11 -19.36 -11.30 -14.01
C THR A 11 -20.06 -10.02 -13.58
N HIS A 12 -21.39 -10.02 -13.51
CA HIS A 12 -22.16 -8.88 -13.02
C HIS A 12 -21.79 -8.49 -11.58
N ASN A 13 -21.76 -9.48 -10.68
CA ASN A 13 -21.37 -9.24 -9.28
C ASN A 13 -19.92 -8.74 -9.15
N PHE A 14 -19.01 -9.25 -9.99
CA PHE A 14 -17.64 -8.77 -10.02
C PHE A 14 -17.54 -7.30 -10.44
N ILE A 15 -18.29 -6.89 -11.47
CA ILE A 15 -18.30 -5.49 -11.92
C ILE A 15 -18.86 -4.57 -10.83
N LEU A 16 -19.96 -4.96 -10.17
CA LEU A 16 -20.53 -4.19 -9.07
C LEU A 16 -19.56 -4.08 -7.89
N LEU A 17 -18.89 -5.18 -7.53
CA LEU A 17 -17.88 -5.17 -6.47
C LEU A 17 -16.71 -4.25 -6.82
N LEU A 18 -16.21 -4.32 -8.06
CA LEU A 18 -15.11 -3.49 -8.53
C LEU A 18 -15.48 -2.00 -8.56
N LEU A 19 -16.71 -1.69 -8.96
CA LEU A 19 -17.22 -0.31 -9.00
C LEU A 19 -17.39 0.27 -7.58
N ALA A 20 -17.95 -0.52 -6.66
CA ALA A 20 -18.06 -0.12 -5.26
C ALA A 20 -16.69 0.09 -4.63
N ASP A 21 -15.74 -0.82 -4.89
CA ASP A 21 -14.35 -0.72 -4.47
C ASP A 21 -13.67 0.55 -4.98
N PHE A 22 -13.80 0.82 -6.28
CA PHE A 22 -13.25 2.03 -6.88
C PHE A 22 -13.78 3.29 -6.19
N ILE A 23 -15.10 3.39 -5.98
CA ILE A 23 -15.73 4.58 -5.41
C ILE A 23 -15.30 4.78 -3.95
N SER A 24 -15.37 3.74 -3.10
CA SER A 24 -14.98 3.86 -1.70
C SER A 24 -13.48 4.07 -1.52
N SER A 25 -12.64 3.35 -2.26
CA SER A 25 -11.18 3.51 -2.20
C SER A 25 -10.72 4.87 -2.72
N PHE A 26 -11.42 5.44 -3.71
CA PHE A 26 -11.12 6.77 -4.21
C PHE A 26 -11.41 7.85 -3.17
N GLY A 27 -12.55 7.77 -2.47
CA GLY A 27 -12.89 8.64 -1.34
C GLY A 27 -11.85 8.55 -0.23
N SER A 28 -11.55 7.33 0.22
CA SER A 28 -10.54 7.06 1.26
C SER A 28 -9.14 7.55 0.88
N GLY A 29 -8.74 7.36 -0.38
CA GLY A 29 -7.46 7.82 -0.90
C GLY A 29 -7.33 9.35 -0.85
N MET A 30 -8.39 10.08 -1.19
CA MET A 30 -8.45 11.54 -1.04
C MET A 30 -8.34 11.94 0.44
N SER A 31 -9.10 11.28 1.32
CA SER A 31 -9.12 11.56 2.76
C SER A 31 -7.75 11.34 3.41
N ASN A 32 -7.06 10.25 3.07
CA ASN A 32 -5.74 9.93 3.62
C ASN A 32 -4.68 11.00 3.32
N VAL A 33 -4.60 11.44 2.07
CA VAL A 33 -3.63 12.48 1.67
C VAL A 33 -4.01 13.83 2.26
N ALA A 34 -5.28 14.22 2.15
CA ALA A 34 -5.75 15.48 2.67
C ALA A 34 -5.55 15.61 4.18
N LEU A 35 -5.76 14.52 4.93
CA LEU A 35 -5.56 14.54 6.38
C LEU A 35 -4.10 14.62 6.76
N THR A 36 -3.23 13.89 6.06
CA THR A 36 -1.78 14.01 6.25
C THR A 36 -1.33 15.46 6.09
N LEU A 37 -1.81 16.13 5.03
CA LEU A 37 -1.52 17.52 4.73
C LEU A 37 -2.15 18.49 5.75
N PHE A 38 -3.39 18.25 6.13
CA PHE A 38 -4.12 19.05 7.13
C PHE A 38 -3.44 18.99 8.51
N ILE A 39 -3.08 17.79 8.98
CA ILE A 39 -2.38 17.62 10.26
C ILE A 39 -1.04 18.32 10.23
N TYR A 40 -0.25 18.14 9.16
CA TYR A 40 1.02 18.86 9.01
C TYR A 40 0.83 20.38 8.95
N GLY A 41 -0.15 20.84 8.18
CA GLY A 41 -0.48 22.26 8.04
C GLY A 41 -0.81 22.95 9.36
N ASN A 42 -1.55 22.27 10.23
CA ASN A 42 -1.97 22.79 11.53
C ASN A 42 -0.88 22.68 12.61
N THR A 43 -0.17 21.55 12.65
CA THR A 43 0.83 21.29 13.71
C THR A 43 2.21 21.82 13.38
N LYS A 44 2.53 21.98 12.09
CA LYS A 44 3.89 22.22 11.57
C LYS A 44 4.92 21.21 12.11
N ASN A 45 4.44 20.05 12.54
CA ASN A 45 5.25 19.00 13.15
C ASN A 45 5.12 17.69 12.35
N LEU A 46 6.24 17.27 11.77
CA LEU A 46 6.31 16.04 10.98
C LEU A 46 5.96 14.80 11.81
N MET A 47 6.28 14.81 13.10
CA MET A 47 5.95 13.69 14.00
C MET A 47 4.44 13.46 14.10
N SER A 48 3.63 14.54 14.09
CA SER A 48 2.17 14.41 14.08
C SER A 48 1.66 13.69 12.83
N SER A 49 2.18 14.04 11.64
CA SER A 49 1.83 13.33 10.40
C SER A 49 2.34 11.88 10.39
N ALA A 50 3.52 11.64 10.96
CA ALA A 50 4.05 10.28 11.11
C ALA A 50 3.19 9.43 12.07
N LEU A 51 2.74 10.00 13.18
CA LEU A 51 1.82 9.34 14.14
C LEU A 51 0.47 9.04 13.48
N TYR A 52 -0.07 9.95 12.66
CA TYR A 52 -1.27 9.67 11.88
C TYR A 52 -1.11 8.41 11.01
N ALA A 53 0.00 8.31 10.29
CA ALA A 53 0.28 7.13 9.47
C ALA A 53 0.43 5.83 10.30
N VAL A 54 0.95 5.92 11.54
CA VAL A 54 0.97 4.77 12.48
C VAL A 54 -0.44 4.39 12.89
N VAL A 55 -1.25 5.36 13.27
CA VAL A 55 -2.63 5.16 13.74
C VAL A 55 -3.50 4.50 12.67
N THR A 56 -3.31 4.86 11.39
CA THR A 56 -4.07 4.27 10.28
C THR A 56 -3.67 2.83 9.95
N LEU A 57 -2.42 2.43 10.16
CA LEU A 57 -1.92 1.07 9.87
C LEU A 57 -1.97 0.13 11.09
N LEU A 58 -1.99 0.68 12.30
CA LEU A 58 -1.96 -0.12 13.53
C LEU A 58 -3.14 -1.11 13.65
N PRO A 59 -4.40 -0.74 13.31
CA PRO A 59 -5.52 -1.68 13.34
C PRO A 59 -5.31 -2.91 12.44
N GLU A 60 -4.70 -2.73 11.28
CA GLU A 60 -4.39 -3.82 10.35
C GLU A 60 -3.47 -4.85 11.01
N LEU A 61 -2.38 -4.40 11.63
CA LEU A 61 -1.44 -5.28 12.34
C LEU A 61 -2.07 -5.98 13.54
N LEU A 62 -2.93 -5.29 14.29
CA LEU A 62 -3.60 -5.83 15.48
C LEU A 62 -4.71 -6.82 15.12
N LEU A 63 -5.49 -6.56 14.08
CA LEU A 63 -6.65 -7.36 13.71
C LEU A 63 -6.32 -8.54 12.81
N ALA A 64 -5.24 -8.48 12.01
CA ALA A 64 -4.86 -9.53 11.07
C ALA A 64 -4.82 -10.95 11.68
N PRO A 65 -4.28 -11.19 12.90
CA PRO A 65 -4.27 -12.52 13.51
C PRO A 65 -5.66 -13.04 13.88
N PHE A 66 -6.61 -12.12 14.13
CA PHE A 66 -7.96 -12.46 14.59
C PHE A 66 -8.94 -12.68 13.44
N LEU A 67 -8.77 -11.96 12.32
CA LEU A 67 -9.67 -12.02 11.17
C LEU A 67 -9.78 -13.42 10.55
N GLY A 68 -8.69 -14.19 10.55
CA GLY A 68 -8.72 -15.57 10.09
C GLY A 68 -9.59 -16.52 10.93
N LYS A 69 -9.99 -16.10 12.14
CA LYS A 69 -10.84 -16.87 13.07
C LYS A 69 -12.29 -16.36 13.09
N MET A 70 -12.54 -15.18 12.54
CA MET A 70 -13.90 -14.59 12.55
C MET A 70 -14.79 -15.31 11.54
N LYS A 71 -15.94 -15.77 12.00
CA LYS A 71 -16.99 -16.37 11.17
C LYS A 71 -18.09 -15.35 10.98
N PHE A 72 -18.28 -14.92 9.75
CA PHE A 72 -19.38 -14.03 9.41
C PHE A 72 -20.61 -14.88 9.05
N HIS A 73 -21.69 -14.75 9.85
CA HIS A 73 -22.97 -15.42 9.62
C HIS A 73 -23.92 -14.43 8.94
N GLY A 74 -24.47 -14.80 7.80
CA GLY A 74 -25.43 -13.97 7.08
C GLY A 74 -25.07 -13.79 5.60
N SER A 75 -25.89 -13.00 4.91
CA SER A 75 -25.65 -12.65 3.51
C SER A 75 -24.49 -11.66 3.40
N PHE A 76 -23.50 -11.98 2.60
CA PHE A 76 -22.31 -11.16 2.36
C PHE A 76 -22.68 -9.72 1.97
N ARG A 77 -23.66 -9.54 1.07
CA ARG A 77 -24.10 -8.22 0.62
C ARG A 77 -24.55 -7.30 1.76
N PHE A 78 -25.27 -7.85 2.76
CA PHE A 78 -25.74 -7.06 3.90
C PHE A 78 -24.59 -6.74 4.86
N ILE A 79 -23.70 -7.69 5.13
CA ILE A 79 -22.54 -7.49 6.01
C ILE A 79 -21.60 -6.45 5.39
N PHE A 80 -21.38 -6.54 4.09
CA PHE A 80 -20.49 -5.61 3.38
C PHE A 80 -21.11 -4.21 3.28
N ALA A 81 -22.40 -4.10 2.91
CA ALA A 81 -23.09 -2.82 2.87
C ALA A 81 -23.17 -2.16 4.25
N LEU A 82 -23.39 -2.96 5.31
CA LEU A 82 -23.34 -2.47 6.69
C LEU A 82 -21.94 -1.94 7.05
N GLY A 83 -20.89 -2.62 6.65
CA GLY A 83 -19.51 -2.20 6.88
C GLY A 83 -19.17 -0.89 6.17
N GLU A 84 -19.56 -0.74 4.89
CA GLU A 84 -19.43 0.54 4.17
C GLU A 84 -20.21 1.65 4.89
N PHE A 85 -21.40 1.35 5.35
CA PHE A 85 -22.20 2.31 6.11
C PHE A 85 -21.60 2.66 7.48
N LEU A 86 -20.95 1.71 8.14
CA LEU A 86 -20.22 1.97 9.39
C LEU A 86 -19.01 2.90 9.18
N CYS A 87 -18.40 2.94 8.00
CA CYS A 87 -17.35 3.90 7.67
C CYS A 87 -17.86 5.34 7.56
N VAL A 88 -19.17 5.55 7.32
CA VAL A 88 -19.80 6.88 7.31
C VAL A 88 -19.73 7.53 8.69
N ILE A 89 -19.91 6.76 9.77
CA ILE A 89 -20.00 7.29 11.14
C ILE A 89 -18.72 8.04 11.54
N PRO A 90 -17.50 7.47 11.44
CA PRO A 90 -16.26 8.19 11.70
C PRO A 90 -16.12 9.46 10.87
N MET A 91 -16.45 9.41 9.58
CA MET A 91 -16.36 10.58 8.71
C MET A 91 -17.34 11.70 9.11
N CYS A 92 -18.57 11.34 9.54
CA CYS A 92 -19.53 12.31 10.09
C CYS A 92 -19.01 12.94 11.39
N ILE A 93 -18.38 12.17 12.26
CA ILE A 93 -17.80 12.67 13.51
C ILE A 93 -16.69 13.69 13.22
N LEU A 94 -15.87 13.46 12.21
CA LEU A 94 -14.76 14.36 11.80
C LEU A 94 -15.23 15.71 11.28
N LEU A 95 -16.49 15.85 10.84
CA LEU A 95 -17.05 17.16 10.45
C LEU A 95 -17.14 18.15 11.63
N PHE A 96 -17.22 17.63 12.86
CA PHE A 96 -17.45 18.40 14.09
C PHE A 96 -16.23 18.45 15.02
N ILE A 97 -15.15 17.74 14.69
CA ILE A 97 -13.95 17.64 15.53
C ILE A 97 -12.77 18.32 14.85
N ASP A 98 -12.13 19.25 15.60
CA ASP A 98 -10.88 19.90 15.18
C ASP A 98 -9.69 19.47 16.07
N ASN A 99 -9.93 18.71 17.15
CA ASN A 99 -8.88 18.22 18.05
C ASN A 99 -8.13 17.03 17.43
N ILE A 100 -6.81 17.19 17.25
CA ILE A 100 -5.95 16.21 16.59
C ILE A 100 -5.95 14.85 17.27
N LEU A 101 -5.98 14.81 18.61
CA LEU A 101 -6.01 13.53 19.35
C LEU A 101 -7.30 12.76 19.09
N LEU A 102 -8.43 13.47 19.05
CA LEU A 102 -9.72 12.85 18.69
C LEU A 102 -9.75 12.43 17.22
N ILE A 103 -9.14 13.19 16.32
CA ILE A 103 -8.97 12.81 14.91
C ILE A 103 -8.22 11.47 14.83
N TYR A 104 -7.12 11.29 15.56
CA TYR A 104 -6.38 10.03 15.58
C TYR A 104 -7.24 8.86 16.08
N LEU A 105 -8.00 9.06 17.17
CA LEU A 105 -8.88 8.02 17.70
C LEU A 105 -9.96 7.61 16.69
N VAL A 106 -10.59 8.59 16.05
CA VAL A 106 -11.63 8.35 15.04
C VAL A 106 -11.04 7.61 13.82
N PHE A 107 -9.85 8.01 13.39
CA PHE A 107 -9.17 7.34 12.27
C PHE A 107 -8.69 5.93 12.62
N PHE A 108 -8.28 5.68 13.86
CA PHE A 108 -7.99 4.31 14.32
C PHE A 108 -9.22 3.40 14.17
N LEU A 109 -10.38 3.86 14.65
CA LEU A 109 -11.63 3.09 14.53
C LEU A 109 -12.05 2.92 13.07
N TYR A 110 -11.96 3.99 12.28
CA TYR A 110 -12.22 3.95 10.85
C TYR A 110 -11.33 2.93 10.13
N SER A 111 -10.02 2.97 10.35
CA SER A 111 -9.06 2.06 9.71
C SER A 111 -9.31 0.60 10.10
N ALA A 112 -9.77 0.33 11.34
CA ALA A 112 -10.18 -1.00 11.76
C ALA A 112 -11.37 -1.52 10.95
N ILE A 113 -12.40 -0.71 10.75
CA ILE A 113 -13.59 -1.07 9.95
C ILE A 113 -13.19 -1.27 8.50
N PHE A 114 -12.42 -0.35 7.94
CA PHE A 114 -11.97 -0.39 6.55
C PHE A 114 -11.13 -1.65 6.26
N PHE A 115 -10.20 -2.00 7.13
CA PHE A 115 -9.40 -3.22 6.99
C PHE A 115 -10.26 -4.49 7.04
N MET A 116 -11.27 -4.54 7.90
CA MET A 116 -12.23 -5.65 7.92
C MET A 116 -12.98 -5.77 6.59
N LEU A 117 -13.39 -4.65 5.99
CA LEU A 117 -14.02 -4.61 4.67
C LEU A 117 -13.11 -5.13 3.56
N GLU A 118 -11.85 -4.73 3.55
CA GLU A 118 -10.84 -5.24 2.60
C GLU A 118 -10.72 -6.76 2.65
N CYS A 119 -10.67 -7.34 3.86
CA CYS A 119 -10.61 -8.77 4.06
C CYS A 119 -11.88 -9.48 3.55
N LEU A 120 -13.06 -8.91 3.85
CA LEU A 120 -14.35 -9.42 3.37
C LEU A 120 -14.45 -9.36 1.83
N ARG A 121 -13.95 -8.30 1.23
CA ARG A 121 -13.90 -8.10 -0.23
C ARG A 121 -13.07 -9.18 -0.90
N ALA A 122 -11.87 -9.44 -0.39
CA ALA A 122 -10.99 -10.48 -0.90
C ALA A 122 -11.64 -11.87 -0.80
N GLU A 123 -12.33 -12.17 0.31
CA GLU A 123 -13.08 -13.42 0.49
C GLU A 123 -14.22 -13.55 -0.51
N TYR A 124 -15.01 -12.50 -0.70
CA TYR A 124 -16.14 -12.54 -1.63
C TYR A 124 -15.67 -12.67 -3.08
N LEU A 125 -14.62 -11.98 -3.48
CA LEU A 125 -14.01 -12.10 -4.80
C LEU A 125 -13.67 -13.57 -5.10
N LYS A 126 -13.07 -14.27 -4.13
CA LYS A 126 -12.75 -15.69 -4.25
C LYS A 126 -14.01 -16.57 -4.39
N ARG A 127 -15.09 -16.25 -3.66
CA ARG A 127 -16.36 -17.01 -3.71
C ARG A 127 -17.07 -16.89 -5.05
N ILE A 128 -17.04 -15.70 -5.68
CA ILE A 128 -17.73 -15.45 -6.96
C ILE A 128 -16.89 -15.77 -8.18
N THR A 129 -15.59 -16.05 -8.00
CA THR A 129 -14.64 -16.25 -9.10
C THR A 129 -14.27 -17.74 -9.23
N LYS A 130 -14.29 -18.27 -10.46
CA LYS A 130 -13.71 -19.57 -10.77
C LYS A 130 -12.18 -19.43 -10.82
N ASP A 131 -11.45 -20.51 -10.52
CA ASP A 131 -9.99 -20.50 -10.51
C ASP A 131 -9.39 -20.04 -11.85
N GLU A 132 -10.02 -20.40 -12.98
CA GLU A 132 -9.62 -20.01 -14.34
C GLU A 132 -9.67 -18.48 -14.58
N ASP A 133 -10.63 -17.78 -13.96
CA ASP A 133 -10.84 -16.33 -14.12
C ASP A 133 -10.18 -15.50 -13.02
N MET A 134 -9.65 -16.16 -11.98
CA MET A 134 -9.15 -15.47 -10.78
C MET A 134 -8.02 -14.49 -11.09
N GLN A 135 -7.08 -14.90 -11.95
CA GLN A 135 -5.95 -14.06 -12.34
C GLN A 135 -6.41 -12.77 -13.05
N LYS A 136 -7.36 -12.89 -13.99
CA LYS A 136 -7.91 -11.74 -14.74
C LYS A 136 -8.61 -10.76 -13.81
N ARG A 137 -9.44 -11.27 -12.89
CA ARG A 137 -10.20 -10.42 -11.95
C ARG A 137 -9.30 -9.75 -10.93
N GLN A 138 -8.30 -10.46 -10.43
CA GLN A 138 -7.32 -9.89 -9.52
C GLN A 138 -6.45 -8.83 -10.20
N SER A 139 -6.07 -9.03 -11.47
CA SER A 139 -5.39 -8.01 -12.26
C SER A 139 -6.25 -6.77 -12.47
N ALA A 140 -7.55 -6.93 -12.76
CA ALA A 140 -8.47 -5.80 -12.89
C ALA A 140 -8.60 -5.01 -11.58
N SER A 141 -8.75 -5.69 -10.43
CA SER A 141 -8.79 -5.03 -9.11
C SER A 141 -7.48 -4.28 -8.82
N ARG A 142 -6.32 -4.87 -9.12
CA ARG A 142 -5.04 -4.18 -8.98
C ARG A 142 -4.91 -2.96 -9.86
N THR A 143 -5.36 -3.02 -11.11
CA THR A 143 -5.36 -1.87 -12.03
C THR A 143 -6.19 -0.73 -11.47
N VAL A 144 -7.37 -1.02 -10.93
CA VAL A 144 -8.24 -0.03 -10.27
C VAL A 144 -7.53 0.60 -9.07
N ASN A 145 -6.92 -0.21 -8.21
CA ASN A 145 -6.20 0.30 -7.04
C ASN A 145 -5.01 1.20 -7.41
N ILE A 146 -4.29 0.87 -8.48
CA ILE A 146 -3.21 1.72 -9.00
C ILE A 146 -3.76 3.05 -9.48
N LEU A 147 -4.86 3.05 -10.26
CA LEU A 147 -5.51 4.28 -10.72
C LEU A 147 -5.94 5.16 -9.55
N VAL A 148 -6.55 4.57 -8.53
CA VAL A 148 -6.91 5.26 -7.28
C VAL A 148 -5.66 5.88 -6.65
N THR A 149 -4.60 5.12 -6.46
CA THR A 149 -3.36 5.58 -5.81
C THR A 149 -2.70 6.74 -6.57
N VAL A 150 -2.82 6.77 -7.90
CA VAL A 150 -2.25 7.85 -8.73
C VAL A 150 -3.13 9.10 -8.71
N VAL A 151 -4.46 8.94 -8.82
CA VAL A 151 -5.39 10.05 -9.07
C VAL A 151 -5.94 10.67 -7.79
N SER A 152 -6.24 9.85 -6.77
CA SER A 152 -6.86 10.34 -5.52
C SER A 152 -6.03 11.40 -4.78
N PRO A 153 -4.67 11.34 -4.71
CA PRO A 153 -3.88 12.39 -4.08
C PRO A 153 -4.04 13.75 -4.76
N LEU A 154 -4.07 13.77 -6.09
CA LEU A 154 -4.21 15.00 -6.86
C LEU A 154 -5.58 15.65 -6.64
N VAL A 155 -6.63 14.84 -6.74
CA VAL A 155 -8.00 15.32 -6.53
C VAL A 155 -8.21 15.74 -5.07
N GLY A 156 -7.71 14.96 -4.11
CA GLY A 156 -7.79 15.27 -2.69
C GLY A 156 -7.08 16.59 -2.34
N ALA A 157 -5.88 16.82 -2.87
CA ALA A 157 -5.16 18.09 -2.65
C ALA A 157 -5.86 19.28 -3.31
N ALA A 158 -6.39 19.13 -4.52
CA ALA A 158 -7.14 20.17 -5.20
C ALA A 158 -8.41 20.57 -4.42
N ILE A 159 -9.14 19.59 -3.88
CA ILE A 159 -10.34 19.85 -3.07
C ILE A 159 -9.95 20.46 -1.72
N LEU A 160 -8.88 19.95 -1.07
CA LEU A 160 -8.37 20.49 0.18
C LEU A 160 -8.05 21.97 0.07
N THR A 161 -7.35 22.37 -0.99
CA THR A 161 -6.90 23.76 -1.21
C THR A 161 -8.05 24.69 -1.60
N SER A 162 -9.05 24.19 -2.34
CA SER A 162 -10.15 25.01 -2.84
C SER A 162 -11.34 25.09 -1.88
N PHE A 163 -11.66 24.00 -1.17
CA PHE A 163 -12.88 23.86 -0.38
C PHE A 163 -12.63 23.45 1.08
N GLY A 164 -11.39 23.18 1.44
CA GLY A 164 -11.00 22.76 2.80
C GLY A 164 -11.27 21.30 3.10
N VAL A 165 -10.79 20.83 4.27
CA VAL A 165 -10.79 19.41 4.66
C VAL A 165 -12.20 18.84 4.86
N LYS A 166 -13.15 19.64 5.33
CA LYS A 166 -14.54 19.19 5.57
C LYS A 166 -15.25 18.74 4.29
N SER A 167 -14.94 19.38 3.16
CA SER A 167 -15.48 18.97 1.84
C SER A 167 -15.02 17.56 1.45
N ILE A 168 -13.81 17.16 1.83
CA ILE A 168 -13.28 15.83 1.56
C ILE A 168 -14.01 14.79 2.41
N TYR A 169 -14.28 15.07 3.69
CA TYR A 169 -15.09 14.18 4.52
C TYR A 169 -16.50 13.97 3.96
N ILE A 170 -17.14 15.03 3.45
CA ILE A 170 -18.46 14.93 2.81
C ILE A 170 -18.40 14.06 1.56
N LEU A 171 -17.39 14.22 0.71
CA LEU A 171 -17.21 13.38 -0.47
C LEU A 171 -16.95 11.93 -0.12
N ASP A 172 -16.18 11.67 0.93
CA ASP A 172 -15.91 10.33 1.41
C ASP A 172 -17.18 9.66 1.99
N ILE A 173 -17.99 10.41 2.76
CA ILE A 173 -19.32 9.97 3.20
C ILE A 173 -20.20 9.57 2.01
N VAL A 174 -20.25 10.41 0.98
CA VAL A 174 -21.04 10.13 -0.23
C VAL A 174 -20.50 8.88 -0.94
N SER A 175 -19.18 8.72 -1.02
CA SER A 175 -18.55 7.55 -1.66
C SER A 175 -18.93 6.24 -0.94
N TYR A 176 -18.91 6.21 0.39
CA TYR A 176 -19.33 5.04 1.18
C TYR A 176 -20.83 4.72 1.02
N ILE A 177 -21.67 5.73 1.03
CA ILE A 177 -23.11 5.54 0.81
C ILE A 177 -23.36 4.96 -0.58
N LEU A 178 -22.72 5.50 -1.61
CA LEU A 178 -22.84 4.99 -2.99
C LEU A 178 -22.30 3.56 -3.11
N ALA A 179 -21.16 3.26 -2.50
CA ALA A 179 -20.60 1.90 -2.48
C ALA A 179 -21.56 0.92 -1.78
N ALA A 180 -22.09 1.28 -0.62
CA ALA A 180 -23.09 0.47 0.10
C ALA A 180 -24.34 0.20 -0.74
N LEU A 181 -24.86 1.20 -1.43
CA LEU A 181 -26.02 1.05 -2.32
C LEU A 181 -25.68 0.11 -3.50
N ILE A 182 -24.54 0.28 -4.15
CA ILE A 182 -24.12 -0.59 -5.26
C ILE A 182 -24.03 -2.04 -4.82
N ILE A 183 -23.48 -2.31 -3.64
CA ILE A 183 -23.32 -3.65 -3.09
C ILE A 183 -24.67 -4.33 -2.82
N LEU A 184 -25.69 -3.59 -2.44
CA LEU A 184 -27.04 -4.15 -2.25
C LEU A 184 -27.65 -4.71 -3.56
N PHE A 185 -27.18 -4.27 -4.74
CA PHE A 185 -27.61 -4.83 -6.02
C PHE A 185 -26.90 -6.14 -6.41
N LEU A 186 -25.97 -6.67 -5.57
CA LEU A 186 -25.39 -7.99 -5.80
C LEU A 186 -26.48 -9.06 -5.84
N LYS A 187 -26.43 -9.92 -6.85
CA LYS A 187 -27.45 -10.94 -7.13
C LYS A 187 -26.95 -12.35 -6.78
N GLY A 188 -27.86 -13.21 -6.35
CA GLY A 188 -27.67 -14.66 -6.24
C GLY A 188 -27.64 -15.19 -4.81
N LYS A 189 -27.88 -16.51 -4.72
CA LYS A 189 -27.69 -17.28 -3.47
C LYS A 189 -26.19 -17.44 -3.25
N GLU A 190 -25.70 -16.97 -2.13
CA GLU A 190 -24.32 -17.14 -1.73
C GLU A 190 -24.05 -18.64 -1.48
N LYS A 191 -22.97 -19.14 -2.05
CA LYS A 191 -22.50 -20.47 -1.68
C LYS A 191 -22.11 -20.44 -0.19
N PRO A 192 -22.46 -21.46 0.59
CA PRO A 192 -21.97 -21.59 1.95
C PRO A 192 -20.45 -21.45 1.95
N SER A 193 -19.90 -20.84 3.01
CA SER A 193 -18.44 -20.81 3.19
C SER A 193 -17.90 -22.23 2.98
N PRO A 194 -16.83 -22.42 2.19
CA PRO A 194 -16.19 -23.71 2.12
C PRO A 194 -15.88 -24.16 3.55
N PRO A 195 -16.06 -25.48 3.87
CA PRO A 195 -15.60 -25.96 5.15
C PRO A 195 -14.15 -25.56 5.32
N GLU A 196 -13.81 -25.12 6.52
CA GLU A 196 -12.45 -24.73 6.89
C GLU A 196 -11.48 -25.71 6.21
N MET A 197 -10.67 -25.23 5.28
CA MET A 197 -9.38 -25.87 5.09
C MET A 197 -8.70 -25.68 6.45
N THR A 198 -8.79 -26.70 7.27
CA THR A 198 -8.01 -26.85 8.49
C THR A 198 -6.60 -26.43 8.11
N ARG A 199 -6.15 -25.32 8.68
CA ARG A 199 -4.74 -24.95 8.71
C ARG A 199 -4.01 -26.04 9.50
N THR A 200 -3.89 -27.22 8.90
CA THR A 200 -2.94 -28.24 9.31
C THR A 200 -1.58 -27.73 8.85
N GLY A 201 -0.86 -27.17 9.76
CA GLY A 201 0.47 -26.62 9.55
C GLY A 201 0.44 -25.11 9.75
N GLY A 202 0.65 -24.68 11.00
CA GLY A 202 1.10 -23.31 11.25
C GLY A 202 2.38 -23.16 10.43
N THR A 203 2.34 -22.23 9.45
CA THR A 203 3.57 -21.87 8.72
C THR A 203 4.61 -21.55 9.80
N ASP A 204 5.68 -22.32 9.86
CA ASP A 204 6.78 -22.01 10.76
C ASP A 204 7.37 -20.68 10.27
N ILE A 205 6.86 -19.59 10.87
CA ILE A 205 7.23 -18.22 10.51
C ILE A 205 8.74 -18.05 10.65
N ILE A 206 9.29 -18.56 11.74
CA ILE A 206 10.72 -18.41 12.05
C ILE A 206 11.55 -19.24 11.07
N GLY A 207 11.15 -20.46 10.77
CA GLY A 207 11.81 -21.31 9.78
C GLY A 207 11.77 -20.72 8.38
N SER A 208 10.62 -20.17 7.98
CA SER A 208 10.44 -19.50 6.67
C SER A 208 11.33 -18.25 6.54
N ILE A 209 11.39 -17.40 7.57
CA ILE A 209 12.27 -16.23 7.59
C ILE A 209 13.74 -16.67 7.56
N ARG A 210 14.11 -17.69 8.33
CA ARG A 210 15.50 -18.20 8.38
C ARG A 210 15.96 -18.77 7.04
N LYS A 211 15.09 -19.51 6.36
CA LYS A 211 15.34 -20.10 5.03
C LYS A 211 15.52 -19.03 3.95
N ASN A 212 14.73 -17.96 4.01
CA ASN A 212 14.72 -16.89 3.01
C ASN A 212 15.25 -15.55 3.56
N LYS A 213 16.20 -15.60 4.49
CA LYS A 213 16.71 -14.44 5.24
C LYS A 213 17.09 -13.26 4.34
N GLU A 214 17.71 -13.49 3.21
CA GLU A 214 18.13 -12.44 2.29
C GLU A 214 16.94 -11.68 1.69
N LEU A 215 15.91 -12.40 1.27
CA LEU A 215 14.71 -11.80 0.68
C LEU A 215 13.95 -10.97 1.70
N PHE A 216 13.77 -11.50 2.92
CA PHE A 216 13.11 -10.78 4.00
C PHE A 216 13.89 -9.56 4.47
N THR A 217 15.24 -9.66 4.54
CA THR A 217 16.09 -8.52 4.89
C THR A 217 16.03 -7.43 3.82
N GLY A 218 16.06 -7.82 2.53
CA GLY A 218 15.95 -6.88 1.42
C GLY A 218 14.60 -6.16 1.39
N CYS A 219 13.51 -6.91 1.58
CA CYS A 219 12.17 -6.35 1.68
C CYS A 219 12.05 -5.38 2.87
N LEU A 220 12.58 -5.76 4.03
CA LEU A 220 12.58 -4.94 5.25
C LEU A 220 13.33 -3.62 5.01
N ILE A 221 14.53 -3.66 4.44
CA ILE A 221 15.34 -2.45 4.17
C ILE A 221 14.62 -1.56 3.15
N LEU A 222 14.09 -2.14 2.05
CA LEU A 222 13.37 -1.38 1.02
C LEU A 222 12.15 -0.66 1.61
N SER A 223 11.33 -1.38 2.37
CA SER A 223 10.11 -0.84 2.96
C SER A 223 10.40 0.16 4.07
N PHE A 224 11.46 -0.09 4.87
CA PHE A 224 11.90 0.82 5.93
C PHE A 224 12.37 2.16 5.34
N VAL A 225 13.29 2.12 4.38
CA VAL A 225 13.80 3.35 3.76
C VAL A 225 12.68 4.07 3.00
N GLY A 226 11.84 3.33 2.24
CA GLY A 226 10.71 3.90 1.51
C GLY A 226 9.72 4.62 2.43
N GLY A 227 9.35 4.01 3.55
CA GLY A 227 8.44 4.61 4.54
C GLY A 227 9.03 5.86 5.21
N ALA A 228 10.31 5.83 5.58
CA ALA A 228 10.99 7.00 6.16
C ALA A 228 11.12 8.15 5.12
N VAL A 229 11.49 7.85 3.87
CA VAL A 229 11.59 8.85 2.80
C VAL A 229 10.24 9.46 2.48
N SER A 230 9.15 8.69 2.50
CA SER A 230 7.81 9.22 2.19
C SER A 230 7.41 10.36 3.14
N ILE A 231 7.69 10.22 4.44
CA ILE A 231 7.37 11.26 5.43
C ILE A 231 8.37 12.43 5.37
N LEU A 232 9.66 12.14 5.12
CA LEU A 232 10.68 13.18 4.97
C LEU A 232 10.46 14.05 3.72
N THR A 233 9.89 13.48 2.66
CA THR A 233 9.52 14.21 1.44
C THR A 233 8.47 15.30 1.75
N LEU A 234 7.53 15.03 2.65
CA LEU A 234 6.56 16.04 3.11
C LEU A 234 7.27 17.27 3.71
N GLU A 235 8.20 17.04 4.62
CA GLU A 235 8.99 18.11 5.26
C GLU A 235 9.86 18.87 4.25
N TYR A 236 10.49 18.14 3.32
CA TYR A 236 11.32 18.75 2.26
C TYR A 236 10.52 19.73 1.41
N ILE A 237 9.31 19.34 1.03
CA ILE A 237 8.44 20.16 0.18
C ILE A 237 8.05 21.45 0.90
N TYR A 238 7.61 21.34 2.16
CA TYR A 238 7.14 22.52 2.89
C TYR A 238 8.28 23.44 3.38
N LYS A 239 9.41 22.87 3.86
CA LYS A 239 10.48 23.67 4.47
C LYS A 239 11.61 24.07 3.52
N VAL A 240 11.89 23.26 2.49
CA VAL A 240 13.01 23.50 1.57
C VAL A 240 12.52 24.11 0.26
N LEU A 241 11.45 23.57 -0.31
CA LEU A 241 10.88 24.07 -1.57
C LEU A 241 9.85 25.19 -1.35
N HIS A 242 9.36 25.38 -0.10
CA HIS A 242 8.24 26.29 0.20
C HIS A 242 7.03 26.07 -0.70
N ALA A 243 6.79 24.82 -1.04
CA ALA A 243 5.77 24.37 -1.97
C ALA A 243 4.45 24.08 -1.25
N ASP A 244 3.39 23.89 -2.02
CA ASP A 244 2.02 23.69 -1.52
C ASP A 244 1.60 22.21 -1.48
N ALA A 245 0.38 21.97 -0.99
CA ALA A 245 -0.23 20.67 -0.88
C ALA A 245 -0.43 19.99 -2.26
N MET A 246 -0.71 20.79 -3.29
CA MET A 246 -0.89 20.29 -4.66
C MET A 246 0.42 19.75 -5.22
N GLN A 247 1.52 20.47 -5.00
CA GLN A 247 2.85 20.05 -5.43
C GLN A 247 3.31 18.78 -4.70
N TYR A 248 3.01 18.64 -3.39
CA TYR A 248 3.23 17.37 -2.67
C TYR A 248 2.49 16.21 -3.33
N SER A 249 1.21 16.40 -3.62
CA SER A 249 0.39 15.36 -4.22
C SER A 249 0.83 14.99 -5.64
N MET A 250 1.30 15.95 -6.43
CA MET A 250 1.92 15.69 -7.73
C MET A 250 3.16 14.79 -7.61
N LEU A 251 4.02 15.02 -6.61
CA LEU A 251 5.20 14.20 -6.37
C LEU A 251 4.83 12.77 -5.94
N MET A 252 3.83 12.62 -5.07
CA MET A 252 3.34 11.30 -4.66
C MET A 252 2.71 10.54 -5.84
N SER A 253 1.91 11.23 -6.66
CA SER A 253 1.33 10.64 -7.87
C SER A 253 2.39 10.27 -8.91
N ALA A 254 3.45 11.06 -9.07
CA ALA A 254 4.56 10.74 -9.95
C ALA A 254 5.31 9.47 -9.48
N MET A 255 5.53 9.32 -8.18
CA MET A 255 6.13 8.11 -7.61
C MET A 255 5.24 6.88 -7.83
N ALA A 256 3.93 6.99 -7.60
CA ALA A 256 2.97 5.91 -7.83
C ALA A 256 2.89 5.52 -9.32
N PHE A 257 2.87 6.51 -10.22
CA PHE A 257 2.92 6.29 -11.66
C PHE A 257 4.23 5.62 -12.10
N GLY A 258 5.37 6.03 -11.51
CA GLY A 258 6.64 5.34 -11.69
C GLY A 258 6.55 3.87 -11.28
N GLY A 259 5.92 3.56 -10.15
CA GLY A 259 5.67 2.19 -9.69
C GLY A 259 4.86 1.36 -10.69
N LEU A 260 3.83 1.95 -11.32
CA LEU A 260 3.07 1.31 -12.39
C LEU A 260 3.97 0.97 -13.58
N VAL A 261 4.73 1.95 -14.07
CA VAL A 261 5.65 1.78 -15.20
C VAL A 261 6.70 0.70 -14.88
N GLY A 262 7.27 0.73 -13.67
CA GLY A 262 8.24 -0.26 -13.21
C GLY A 262 7.67 -1.68 -13.17
N SER A 263 6.41 -1.83 -12.74
CA SER A 263 5.72 -3.13 -12.74
C SER A 263 5.50 -3.67 -14.15
N ILE A 264 5.17 -2.81 -15.11
CA ILE A 264 5.02 -3.19 -16.54
C ILE A 264 6.37 -3.62 -17.12
N ILE A 265 7.43 -2.83 -16.89
CA ILE A 265 8.79 -3.14 -17.36
C ILE A 265 9.26 -4.47 -16.74
N GLY A 266 9.00 -4.70 -15.45
CA GLY A 266 9.35 -5.92 -14.75
C GLY A 266 8.68 -7.18 -15.30
N GLY A 267 7.51 -7.05 -15.92
CA GLY A 267 6.81 -8.14 -16.61
C GLY A 267 7.38 -8.48 -17.99
N MET A 268 8.31 -7.69 -18.54
CA MET A 268 8.89 -7.95 -19.85
C MET A 268 9.90 -9.11 -19.82
N PRO A 269 9.99 -9.94 -20.90
CA PRO A 269 10.86 -11.12 -20.92
C PRO A 269 12.35 -10.80 -20.65
N PHE A 270 12.83 -9.69 -21.15
CA PHE A 270 14.23 -9.25 -20.94
C PHE A 270 14.54 -9.03 -19.45
N THR A 271 13.61 -8.43 -18.72
CA THR A 271 13.78 -8.12 -17.30
C THR A 271 13.73 -9.41 -16.45
N GLN A 272 12.92 -10.38 -16.84
CA GLN A 272 12.78 -11.66 -16.13
C GLN A 272 14.06 -12.48 -16.12
N ILE A 273 14.83 -12.48 -17.23
CA ILE A 273 16.08 -13.23 -17.35
C ILE A 273 17.17 -12.68 -16.41
N HIS A 274 17.19 -11.38 -16.16
CA HIS A 274 18.24 -10.71 -15.38
C HIS A 274 17.73 -10.06 -14.08
N LEU A 275 16.55 -10.46 -13.62
CA LEU A 275 15.82 -9.78 -12.56
C LEU A 275 16.64 -9.57 -11.27
N ARG A 276 17.46 -10.56 -10.90
CA ARG A 276 18.34 -10.48 -9.73
C ARG A 276 19.41 -9.39 -9.87
N ARG A 277 20.12 -9.33 -11.00
CA ARG A 277 21.14 -8.29 -11.25
C ARG A 277 20.50 -6.91 -11.37
N VAL A 278 19.38 -6.83 -12.08
CA VAL A 278 18.60 -5.59 -12.23
C VAL A 278 18.18 -5.05 -10.86
N SER A 279 17.72 -5.90 -9.94
CA SER A 279 17.29 -5.45 -8.61
C SER A 279 18.42 -4.83 -7.79
N PHE A 280 19.63 -5.38 -7.85
CA PHE A 280 20.79 -4.81 -7.14
C PHE A 280 21.19 -3.46 -7.71
N ILE A 281 21.26 -3.36 -9.03
CA ILE A 281 21.57 -2.09 -9.74
C ILE A 281 20.49 -1.06 -9.40
N CYS A 282 19.19 -1.44 -9.44
CA CYS A 282 18.10 -0.56 -9.08
C CYS A 282 18.20 -0.05 -7.63
N THR A 283 18.57 -0.91 -6.68
CA THR A 283 18.76 -0.50 -5.28
C THR A 283 19.90 0.51 -5.13
N MET A 284 21.02 0.29 -5.83
CA MET A 284 22.13 1.26 -5.86
C MET A 284 21.71 2.58 -6.50
N MET A 285 21.00 2.54 -7.62
CA MET A 285 20.49 3.75 -8.30
C MET A 285 19.52 4.52 -7.40
N MET A 286 18.62 3.84 -6.67
CA MET A 286 17.77 4.48 -5.67
C MET A 286 18.59 5.22 -4.59
N GLY A 287 19.65 4.58 -4.10
CA GLY A 287 20.58 5.22 -3.17
C GLY A 287 21.21 6.51 -3.77
N GLY A 288 21.66 6.45 -5.02
CA GLY A 288 22.18 7.61 -5.74
C GLY A 288 21.17 8.73 -5.93
N LEU A 289 19.92 8.39 -6.28
CA LEU A 289 18.82 9.37 -6.40
C LEU A 289 18.51 10.05 -5.07
N LEU A 290 18.51 9.32 -3.95
CA LEU A 290 18.31 9.91 -2.64
C LEU A 290 19.48 10.80 -2.21
N LEU A 291 20.72 10.47 -2.58
CA LEU A 291 21.87 11.35 -2.36
C LEU A 291 21.80 12.63 -3.20
N ALA A 292 21.24 12.57 -4.40
CA ALA A 292 21.05 13.77 -5.22
C ALA A 292 20.17 14.86 -4.55
N VAL A 293 19.38 14.49 -3.53
CA VAL A 293 18.58 15.43 -2.73
C VAL A 293 19.47 16.44 -1.96
N VAL A 294 20.77 16.12 -1.71
CA VAL A 294 21.74 17.06 -1.12
C VAL A 294 21.89 18.32 -1.98
N LEU A 295 21.77 18.18 -3.29
CA LEU A 295 21.84 19.30 -4.24
C LEU A 295 20.63 20.23 -4.18
N LYS A 296 19.67 19.95 -3.28
CA LYS A 296 18.42 20.69 -3.10
C LYS A 296 17.68 20.88 -4.44
N PRO A 297 17.31 19.80 -5.12
CA PRO A 297 16.68 19.86 -6.42
C PRO A 297 15.42 20.71 -6.40
N VAL A 298 15.22 21.48 -7.46
CA VAL A 298 13.97 22.21 -7.71
C VAL A 298 12.82 21.24 -7.95
N PHE A 299 11.57 21.69 -7.85
CA PHE A 299 10.37 20.88 -7.94
C PHE A 299 10.36 19.90 -9.13
N GLY A 300 10.65 20.39 -10.35
CA GLY A 300 10.67 19.55 -11.55
C GLY A 300 11.71 18.43 -11.49
N MET A 301 12.89 18.70 -10.93
CA MET A 301 13.93 17.69 -10.76
C MET A 301 13.55 16.66 -9.68
N LEU A 302 12.90 17.10 -8.59
CA LEU A 302 12.40 16.19 -7.56
C LEU A 302 11.29 15.29 -8.08
N LEU A 303 10.41 15.79 -8.96
CA LEU A 303 9.38 15.02 -9.63
C LEU A 303 9.99 13.86 -10.45
N VAL A 304 11.06 14.15 -11.22
CA VAL A 304 11.78 13.14 -11.98
C VAL A 304 12.46 12.13 -11.05
N ILE A 305 13.10 12.58 -9.97
CA ILE A 305 13.74 11.71 -8.96
C ILE A 305 12.72 10.74 -8.37
N LEU A 306 11.54 11.22 -7.95
CA LEU A 306 10.51 10.38 -7.34
C LEU A 306 9.86 9.42 -8.35
N LEU A 307 9.64 9.86 -9.59
CA LEU A 307 9.15 8.99 -10.66
C LEU A 307 10.12 7.82 -10.90
N PHE A 308 11.41 8.09 -11.05
CA PHE A 308 12.41 7.04 -11.22
C PHE A 308 12.54 6.17 -9.96
N SER A 309 12.47 6.74 -8.77
CA SER A 309 12.44 5.97 -7.52
C SER A 309 11.26 5.01 -7.47
N GLY A 310 10.09 5.42 -7.96
CA GLY A 310 8.91 4.55 -8.12
C GLY A 310 9.17 3.37 -9.05
N ILE A 311 9.75 3.63 -10.23
CA ILE A 311 10.11 2.57 -11.20
C ILE A 311 11.07 1.57 -10.56
N LEU A 312 12.14 2.06 -9.96
CA LEU A 312 13.20 1.22 -9.39
C LEU A 312 12.69 0.40 -8.21
N SER A 313 11.88 1.01 -7.33
CA SER A 313 11.30 0.30 -6.17
C SER A 313 10.36 -0.83 -6.58
N ALA A 314 9.56 -0.62 -7.63
CA ALA A 314 8.68 -1.65 -8.16
C ALA A 314 9.46 -2.84 -8.74
N LEU A 315 10.56 -2.60 -9.46
CA LEU A 315 11.42 -3.64 -9.99
C LEU A 315 12.10 -4.46 -8.88
N VAL A 316 12.58 -3.79 -7.82
CA VAL A 316 13.20 -4.47 -6.67
C VAL A 316 12.17 -5.31 -5.90
N MET A 317 10.98 -4.76 -5.65
CA MET A 317 9.92 -5.49 -4.95
C MET A 317 9.41 -6.69 -5.76
N LEU A 318 9.34 -6.54 -7.09
CA LEU A 318 9.00 -7.63 -7.99
C LEU A 318 10.02 -8.77 -7.89
N TYR A 319 11.32 -8.45 -7.89
CA TYR A 319 12.37 -9.46 -7.70
C TYR A 319 12.18 -10.24 -6.40
N TYR A 320 11.99 -9.57 -5.26
CA TYR A 320 11.81 -10.25 -4.00
C TYR A 320 10.55 -11.12 -3.99
N SER A 321 9.46 -10.67 -4.59
CA SER A 321 8.23 -11.43 -4.69
C SER A 321 8.41 -12.69 -5.57
N VAL A 322 8.99 -12.55 -6.75
CA VAL A 322 9.21 -13.66 -7.69
C VAL A 322 10.17 -14.70 -7.10
N GLU A 323 11.26 -14.24 -6.49
CA GLU A 323 12.25 -15.15 -5.88
C GLU A 323 11.66 -15.89 -4.67
N LEU A 324 10.79 -15.24 -3.89
CA LEU A 324 10.07 -15.90 -2.82
C LEU A 324 9.15 -17.00 -3.35
N PHE A 325 8.42 -16.74 -4.45
CA PHE A 325 7.58 -17.76 -5.10
C PHE A 325 8.41 -18.93 -5.62
N ASN A 326 9.56 -18.66 -6.27
CA ASN A 326 10.43 -19.71 -6.80
C ASN A 326 11.02 -20.62 -5.71
N ARG A 327 11.30 -20.08 -4.51
CA ARG A 327 11.84 -20.83 -3.36
C ARG A 327 10.77 -21.50 -2.50
N SER A 328 9.51 -21.18 -2.69
CA SER A 328 8.41 -21.69 -1.89
C SER A 328 7.91 -23.03 -2.41
N VAL A 329 7.59 -23.96 -1.49
CA VAL A 329 6.97 -25.24 -1.82
C VAL A 329 5.47 -25.05 -2.08
N GLU A 330 4.91 -25.83 -2.99
CA GLU A 330 3.47 -25.83 -3.25
C GLU A 330 2.69 -26.07 -1.94
N GLY A 331 1.72 -25.19 -1.66
CA GLY A 331 0.94 -25.17 -0.40
C GLY A 331 1.42 -24.19 0.67
N GLU A 332 2.69 -23.82 0.71
CA GLU A 332 3.24 -22.84 1.68
C GLU A 332 3.27 -21.40 1.14
N ILE A 333 3.17 -21.22 -0.18
CA ILE A 333 3.31 -19.95 -0.89
C ILE A 333 2.44 -18.85 -0.26
N ARG A 334 1.16 -19.17 0.03
CA ARG A 334 0.21 -18.18 0.60
C ARG A 334 0.66 -17.66 1.97
N GLY A 335 1.14 -18.57 2.83
CA GLY A 335 1.61 -18.22 4.16
C GLY A 335 2.90 -17.40 4.10
N GLN A 336 3.84 -17.79 3.25
CA GLN A 336 5.11 -17.10 3.10
C GLN A 336 4.93 -15.70 2.49
N TYR A 337 4.04 -15.56 1.51
CA TYR A 337 3.71 -14.26 0.92
C TYR A 337 3.01 -13.33 1.92
N ALA A 338 2.08 -13.85 2.72
CA ALA A 338 1.44 -13.07 3.78
C ALA A 338 2.45 -12.57 4.82
N ILE A 339 3.41 -13.43 5.23
CA ILE A 339 4.50 -13.03 6.14
C ILE A 339 5.36 -11.92 5.49
N PHE A 340 5.67 -12.06 4.22
CA PHE A 340 6.47 -11.10 3.47
C PHE A 340 5.78 -9.72 3.42
N GLN A 341 4.48 -9.67 3.11
CA GLN A 341 3.69 -8.43 3.11
C GLN A 341 3.63 -7.83 4.52
N ASN A 342 3.33 -8.62 5.55
CA ASN A 342 3.25 -8.13 6.92
C ASN A 342 4.59 -7.54 7.41
N ILE A 343 5.73 -8.12 7.02
CA ILE A 343 7.06 -7.57 7.33
C ILE A 343 7.28 -6.24 6.60
N SER A 344 6.86 -6.15 5.33
CA SER A 344 6.93 -4.91 4.55
C SER A 344 6.13 -3.78 5.22
N ASP A 345 4.88 -4.08 5.60
CA ASP A 345 3.95 -3.10 6.15
C ASP A 345 4.36 -2.67 7.56
N ALA A 346 4.76 -3.63 8.41
CA ALA A 346 5.31 -3.34 9.73
C ALA A 346 6.60 -2.51 9.67
N SER A 347 7.48 -2.81 8.71
CA SER A 347 8.71 -2.06 8.49
C SER A 347 8.41 -0.62 8.06
N SER A 348 7.49 -0.42 7.13
CA SER A 348 7.02 0.89 6.68
C SER A 348 6.36 1.67 7.82
N LEU A 349 5.59 0.99 8.67
CA LEU A 349 4.95 1.60 9.84
C LEU A 349 5.98 2.18 10.81
N VAL A 350 6.96 1.38 11.21
CA VAL A 350 8.01 1.77 12.18
C VAL A 350 8.93 2.85 11.60
N SER A 351 9.17 2.82 10.30
CA SER A 351 10.09 3.75 9.64
C SER A 351 9.58 5.19 9.57
N LYS A 352 8.27 5.42 9.57
CA LYS A 352 7.72 6.78 9.49
C LYS A 352 8.02 7.62 10.75
N PRO A 353 7.76 7.15 11.99
CA PRO A 353 8.21 7.84 13.20
C PRO A 353 9.73 7.97 13.27
N PHE A 354 10.48 6.93 12.85
CA PHE A 354 11.94 6.99 12.77
C PHE A 354 12.40 8.11 11.83
N GLY A 355 11.79 8.26 10.65
CA GLY A 355 12.05 9.38 9.73
C GLY A 355 11.77 10.74 10.37
N GLY A 356 10.68 10.85 11.13
CA GLY A 356 10.36 12.05 11.90
C GLY A 356 11.40 12.39 12.97
N MET A 357 11.88 11.39 13.72
CA MET A 357 12.97 11.57 14.71
C MET A 357 14.28 11.95 14.02
N LEU A 358 14.64 11.27 12.94
CA LEU A 358 15.86 11.54 12.18
C LEU A 358 15.85 12.99 11.63
N ASN A 359 14.69 13.46 11.17
CA ASN A 359 14.52 14.85 10.75
C ASN A 359 14.79 15.86 11.88
N GLN A 360 14.35 15.58 13.11
CA GLN A 360 14.61 16.44 14.26
C GLN A 360 16.09 16.51 14.62
N LEU A 361 16.83 15.41 14.44
CA LEU A 361 18.24 15.33 14.78
C LEU A 361 19.17 15.98 13.75
N VAL A 362 18.94 15.71 12.46
CA VAL A 362 19.89 16.09 11.40
C VAL A 362 19.28 16.95 10.29
N GLY A 363 17.98 17.16 10.29
CA GLY A 363 17.22 17.85 9.26
C GLY A 363 16.88 16.97 8.05
N CYS A 364 15.83 17.32 7.30
CA CYS A 364 15.24 16.45 6.26
C CYS A 364 16.22 16.10 5.12
N VAL A 365 17.02 17.04 4.65
CA VAL A 365 17.98 16.80 3.55
C VAL A 365 19.03 15.78 3.95
N ARG A 366 19.66 15.94 5.13
CA ARG A 366 20.65 15.01 5.63
C ARG A 366 20.04 13.65 5.99
N ALA A 367 18.81 13.65 6.51
CA ALA A 367 18.07 12.44 6.80
C ALA A 367 17.81 11.60 5.54
N ILE A 368 17.30 12.22 4.46
CA ILE A 368 17.08 11.54 3.18
C ILE A 368 18.40 11.00 2.63
N SER A 369 19.47 11.80 2.68
CA SER A 369 20.77 11.39 2.17
C SER A 369 21.40 10.25 2.96
N SER A 370 21.27 10.22 4.30
CA SER A 370 21.74 9.10 5.12
C SER A 370 21.02 7.78 4.77
N LEU A 371 19.73 7.85 4.48
CA LEU A 371 18.96 6.69 3.99
C LEU A 371 19.42 6.27 2.58
N GLY A 372 19.82 7.23 1.73
CA GLY A 372 20.43 6.95 0.44
C GLY A 372 21.75 6.17 0.57
N ILE A 373 22.60 6.51 1.56
CA ILE A 373 23.83 5.75 1.86
C ILE A 373 23.49 4.31 2.25
N VAL A 374 22.45 4.09 3.05
CA VAL A 374 22.00 2.74 3.43
C VAL A 374 21.63 1.91 2.19
N PHE A 375 20.91 2.48 1.22
CA PHE A 375 20.59 1.78 -0.03
C PHE A 375 21.83 1.49 -0.87
N LEU A 376 22.78 2.42 -0.95
CA LEU A 376 24.03 2.18 -1.68
C LEU A 376 24.83 1.04 -1.05
N LEU A 377 25.06 1.08 0.26
CA LEU A 377 25.82 0.04 0.97
C LEU A 377 25.13 -1.32 0.87
N PHE A 378 23.80 -1.36 1.02
CA PHE A 378 23.04 -2.60 0.88
C PHE A 378 23.07 -3.14 -0.54
N GLY A 379 22.93 -2.29 -1.55
CA GLY A 379 23.03 -2.66 -2.97
C GLY A 379 24.43 -3.20 -3.33
N MET A 380 25.50 -2.53 -2.86
CA MET A 380 26.88 -2.99 -3.04
C MET A 380 27.14 -4.34 -2.37
N TYR A 381 26.74 -4.49 -1.11
CA TYR A 381 26.86 -5.76 -0.38
C TYR A 381 26.16 -6.90 -1.11
N SER A 382 24.93 -6.69 -1.55
CA SER A 382 24.14 -7.69 -2.26
C SER A 382 24.71 -8.03 -3.62
N PHE A 383 25.29 -7.04 -4.32
CA PHE A 383 25.97 -7.24 -5.61
C PHE A 383 27.26 -8.05 -5.46
N MET A 384 28.13 -7.72 -4.49
CA MET A 384 29.38 -8.43 -4.22
C MET A 384 29.11 -9.90 -3.86
N LYS A 385 28.16 -10.14 -2.96
CA LYS A 385 27.74 -11.50 -2.60
C LYS A 385 27.23 -12.32 -3.77
N ASN A 386 26.60 -11.68 -4.77
CA ASN A 386 26.16 -12.35 -5.98
C ASN A 386 27.33 -12.72 -6.91
N ILE A 387 28.40 -11.94 -6.94
CA ILE A 387 29.62 -12.27 -7.71
C ILE A 387 30.30 -13.49 -7.09
N GLU A 388 30.53 -13.49 -5.78
CA GLU A 388 31.13 -14.62 -5.06
C GLU A 388 30.34 -15.93 -5.27
N PHE A 389 29.01 -15.86 -5.29
CA PHE A 389 28.16 -17.03 -5.52
C PHE A 389 28.27 -17.60 -6.94
N ASN A 390 28.47 -16.74 -7.95
CA ASN A 390 28.65 -17.16 -9.34
C ASN A 390 30.07 -17.72 -9.59
N GLU A 391 31.09 -17.23 -8.89
CA GLU A 391 32.49 -17.70 -9.02
C GLU A 391 32.70 -19.05 -8.33
N ASN A 392 31.97 -19.34 -7.25
CA ASN A 392 32.08 -20.60 -6.50
C ASN A 392 31.27 -21.77 -7.10
N GLY A 393 30.58 -21.59 -8.23
CA GLY A 393 29.99 -22.67 -9.03
C GLY A 393 28.83 -23.42 -8.38
N GLU A 394 28.19 -22.86 -7.35
CA GLU A 394 26.96 -23.39 -6.77
C GLU A 394 25.75 -22.95 -7.61
N HIS A 395 25.33 -23.82 -8.51
CA HIS A 395 24.09 -23.72 -9.33
C HIS A 395 22.85 -24.09 -8.53
#